data_d4344b104486da7973249b54196d9778
#
_entry.id   d4344b104486da7973249b54196d9778
#
_cell.length_a   1.000
_cell.length_b   1.000
_cell.length_c   1.000
_cell.angle_alpha   90.00
_cell.angle_beta   90.00
_cell.angle_gamma   90.00
#
_symmetry.space_group_name_H-M   'P 1'
#
loop_
_entity.id
_entity.type
_entity.pdbx_description
1 polymer ?
#
loop_
_entity_poly.entity_id
_entity_poly.type
_entity_poly.pdbx_seq_one_letter_code
_entity_poly.pdbx_strand_id
1 'polypeptide(L)'
;MTRDMTCIICPRGCALKVEINGDNITVTGNSCPKGKQYAIDECTNPTRTVTSSVRVENREDTMVSVKTASPVPKDKIFEVMSLIRAKSVCAPVDIGDIIIKDVFGTNIVATKNIE
;
A
#
# COMPACT_ATOMS: atom_id res chain seq x y z
N MET A 1 -2.33 21.47 16.51
CA MET A 1 -2.35 20.04 16.87
C MET A 1 -0.97 19.45 16.67
N THR A 2 -0.45 18.75 17.65
CA THR A 2 0.89 18.17 17.59
C THR A 2 0.78 16.66 17.56
N ARG A 3 1.57 16.00 16.72
CA ARG A 3 1.58 14.55 16.59
C ARG A 3 3.03 14.04 16.59
N ASP A 4 3.28 13.01 17.40
CA ASP A 4 4.59 12.36 17.45
C ASP A 4 4.56 11.09 16.60
N MET A 5 5.61 10.85 15.81
CA MET A 5 5.74 9.64 15.01
C MET A 5 7.20 9.24 14.83
N THR A 6 7.42 8.00 14.42
CA THR A 6 8.75 7.48 14.15
C THR A 6 8.95 7.33 12.65
N CYS A 7 10.06 7.84 12.12
CA CYS A 7 10.39 7.69 10.71
C CYS A 7 10.75 6.24 10.40
N ILE A 8 10.09 5.66 9.40
CA ILE A 8 10.32 4.28 8.97
C ILE A 8 11.04 4.18 7.63
N ILE A 9 11.43 5.32 7.05
CA ILE A 9 12.07 5.35 5.72
C ILE A 9 13.48 4.77 5.76
N CYS A 10 14.16 4.93 6.89
CA CYS A 10 15.51 4.39 7.06
C CYS A 10 15.62 3.67 8.42
N PRO A 11 16.66 2.81 8.62
CA PRO A 11 16.81 2.04 9.87
C PRO A 11 17.06 2.87 11.13
N ARG A 12 17.35 4.16 11.01
CA ARG A 12 17.66 5.02 12.17
C ARG A 12 16.49 5.20 13.13
N GLY A 13 15.26 5.10 12.63
CA GLY A 13 14.07 5.24 13.47
C GLY A 13 13.97 6.60 14.14
N CYS A 14 14.22 7.68 13.39
CA CYS A 14 14.19 9.04 13.95
C CYS A 14 12.81 9.41 14.49
N ALA A 15 12.78 9.94 15.70
CA ALA A 15 11.55 10.48 16.27
C ALA A 15 11.19 11.79 15.58
N LEU A 16 9.97 11.88 15.09
CA LEU A 16 9.46 13.04 14.37
C LEU A 16 8.39 13.73 15.17
N LYS A 17 8.41 15.06 15.18
CA LYS A 17 7.36 15.85 15.78
C LYS A 17 6.68 16.66 14.69
N VAL A 18 5.37 16.50 14.56
CA VAL A 18 4.57 17.16 13.54
C VAL A 18 3.61 18.13 14.20
N GLU A 19 3.67 19.41 13.80
CA GLU A 19 2.71 20.42 14.23
C GLU A 19 1.79 20.76 13.05
N ILE A 20 0.49 20.67 13.27
CA ILE A 20 -0.52 20.96 12.26
C ILE A 20 -1.28 22.20 12.70
N ASN A 21 -1.15 23.28 11.94
CA ASN A 21 -1.84 24.55 12.18
C ASN A 21 -2.63 24.95 10.92
N GLY A 22 -3.91 24.55 10.87
CA GLY A 22 -4.71 24.75 9.66
C GLY A 22 -4.11 24.00 8.48
N ASP A 23 -3.73 24.74 7.44
CA ASP A 23 -3.12 24.18 6.23
C ASP A 23 -1.59 24.06 6.33
N ASN A 24 -1.00 24.52 7.43
CA ASN A 24 0.45 24.49 7.63
C ASN A 24 0.86 23.26 8.43
N ILE A 25 1.81 22.49 7.89
CA ILE A 25 2.39 21.33 8.56
C ILE A 25 3.88 21.56 8.75
N THR A 26 4.33 21.53 10.00
CA THR A 26 5.75 21.69 10.35
C THR A 26 6.26 20.38 10.93
N VAL A 27 7.38 19.89 10.39
CA VAL A 27 8.01 18.63 10.84
C VAL A 27 9.38 18.95 11.41
N THR A 28 9.66 18.46 12.63
CA THR A 28 10.95 18.60 13.30
C THR A 28 11.45 17.23 13.73
N GLY A 29 12.76 17.15 13.99
CA GLY A 29 13.41 15.89 14.41
C GLY A 29 13.84 14.98 13.27
N ASN A 30 13.52 15.35 12.02
CA ASN A 30 13.97 14.58 10.88
C ASN A 30 15.46 14.79 10.60
N SER A 31 16.19 13.70 10.35
CA SER A 31 17.61 13.79 9.98
C SER A 31 17.81 13.88 8.46
N CYS A 32 16.75 13.72 7.66
CA CYS A 32 16.81 13.86 6.20
C CYS A 32 15.45 14.31 5.65
N PRO A 33 15.43 14.87 4.42
CA PRO A 33 14.17 15.31 3.79
C PRO A 33 13.13 14.20 3.61
N LYS A 34 13.56 12.94 3.53
CA LYS A 34 12.64 11.80 3.39
C LYS A 34 11.76 11.63 4.62
N GLY A 35 12.31 11.84 5.83
CA GLY A 35 11.53 11.78 7.07
C GLY A 35 10.45 12.84 7.11
N LYS A 36 10.76 14.06 6.66
CA LYS A 36 9.80 15.15 6.57
C LYS A 36 8.65 14.79 5.62
N GLN A 37 8.97 14.29 4.43
CA GLN A 37 7.98 13.91 3.42
C GLN A 37 7.09 12.79 3.93
N TYR A 38 7.68 11.77 4.58
CA TYR A 38 6.94 10.69 5.21
C TYR A 38 5.90 11.22 6.22
N ALA A 39 6.33 12.13 7.10
CA ALA A 39 5.45 12.68 8.12
C ALA A 39 4.29 13.48 7.50
N ILE A 40 4.56 14.26 6.46
CA ILE A 40 3.53 15.03 5.75
C ILE A 40 2.53 14.08 5.11
N ASP A 41 2.99 13.05 4.40
CA ASP A 41 2.14 12.07 3.73
C ASP A 41 1.23 11.33 4.72
N GLU A 42 1.77 10.91 5.87
CA GLU A 42 0.99 10.23 6.91
C GLU A 42 -0.10 11.11 7.51
N CYS A 43 0.13 12.42 7.60
CA CYS A 43 -0.83 13.33 8.18
C CYS A 43 -1.88 13.84 7.18
N THR A 44 -1.55 13.85 5.88
CA THR A 44 -2.44 14.42 4.85
C THR A 44 -3.14 13.34 4.03
N ASN A 45 -2.38 12.42 3.47
CA ASN A 45 -2.91 11.39 2.59
C ASN A 45 -2.11 10.09 2.74
N PRO A 46 -2.29 9.37 3.86
CA PRO A 46 -1.56 8.11 4.06
C PRO A 46 -1.94 7.09 3.01
N THR A 47 -0.93 6.47 2.41
CA THR A 47 -1.12 5.43 1.40
C THR A 47 -0.42 4.15 1.82
N ARG A 48 -0.92 3.02 1.30
CA ARG A 48 -0.36 1.70 1.61
C ARG A 48 -0.41 0.82 0.37
N THR A 49 0.61 -0.01 0.19
CA THR A 49 0.57 -1.08 -0.80
C THR A 49 -0.14 -2.27 -0.17
N VAL A 50 -1.20 -2.75 -0.82
CA VAL A 50 -1.96 -3.89 -0.34
C VAL A 50 -1.42 -5.16 -1.00
N THR A 51 -1.17 -6.18 -0.19
CA THR A 51 -0.78 -7.51 -0.68
C THR A 51 -1.79 -8.53 -0.17
N SER A 52 -2.12 -9.51 -1.00
CA SER A 52 -3.08 -10.55 -0.65
C SER A 52 -2.91 -11.73 -1.60
N SER A 53 -3.94 -12.59 -1.69
CA SER A 53 -3.95 -13.73 -2.61
C SER A 53 -5.33 -13.86 -3.23
N VAL A 54 -5.36 -14.29 -4.51
CA VAL A 54 -6.61 -14.64 -5.18
C VAL A 54 -6.62 -16.13 -5.47
N ARG A 55 -7.81 -16.70 -5.53
CA ARG A 55 -8.00 -18.13 -5.81
C ARG A 55 -7.75 -18.43 -7.28
N VAL A 56 -7.10 -19.54 -7.58
CA VAL A 56 -6.92 -20.05 -8.94
C VAL A 56 -7.98 -21.12 -9.17
N GLU A 57 -8.96 -20.82 -10.02
CA GLU A 57 -10.14 -21.67 -10.22
C GLU A 57 -9.84 -23.03 -10.84
N ASN A 58 -8.90 -23.07 -11.79
CA ASN A 58 -8.57 -24.30 -12.51
C ASN A 58 -7.40 -25.08 -11.87
N ARG A 59 -7.03 -24.72 -10.66
CA ARG A 59 -6.02 -25.43 -9.85
C ARG A 59 -6.57 -25.63 -8.44
N GLU A 60 -6.63 -26.85 -8.00
CA GLU A 60 -7.11 -27.18 -6.65
C GLU A 60 -6.13 -26.70 -5.59
N ASP A 61 -6.65 -26.09 -4.52
CA ASP A 61 -5.88 -25.59 -3.37
C ASP A 61 -4.74 -24.65 -3.75
N THR A 62 -4.88 -23.92 -4.87
CA THR A 62 -3.85 -23.02 -5.36
C THR A 62 -4.34 -21.59 -5.29
N MET A 63 -3.47 -20.72 -4.79
CA MET A 63 -3.69 -19.27 -4.76
C MET A 63 -2.48 -18.55 -5.35
N VAL A 64 -2.72 -17.44 -6.01
CA VAL A 64 -1.66 -16.58 -6.54
C VAL A 64 -1.56 -15.32 -5.69
N SER A 65 -0.35 -14.99 -5.27
CA SER A 65 -0.09 -13.76 -4.51
C SER A 65 -0.24 -12.55 -5.43
N VAL A 66 -0.88 -11.52 -4.92
CA VAL A 66 -1.14 -10.28 -5.68
C VAL A 66 -0.79 -9.07 -4.83
N LYS A 67 -0.58 -7.93 -5.50
CA LYS A 67 -0.35 -6.65 -4.82
C LYS A 67 -0.92 -5.51 -5.65
N THR A 68 -1.13 -4.37 -5.02
CA THR A 68 -1.41 -3.14 -5.75
C THR A 68 -0.12 -2.68 -6.44
N ALA A 69 -0.22 -2.30 -7.72
CA ALA A 69 0.94 -1.84 -8.50
C ALA A 69 1.52 -0.54 -7.93
N SER A 70 0.67 0.29 -7.34
CA SER A 70 1.08 1.51 -6.62
C SER A 70 0.25 1.63 -5.35
N PRO A 71 0.70 2.43 -4.35
CA PRO A 71 -0.04 2.56 -3.10
C PRO A 71 -1.45 3.11 -3.29
N VAL A 72 -2.37 2.65 -2.44
CA VAL A 72 -3.76 3.15 -2.40
C VAL A 72 -3.99 3.89 -1.09
N PRO A 73 -5.01 4.77 -0.99
CA PRO A 73 -5.33 5.44 0.26
C PRO A 73 -5.59 4.43 1.39
N LYS A 74 -5.06 4.71 2.56
CA LYS A 74 -5.16 3.82 3.74
C LYS A 74 -6.60 3.47 4.09
N ASP A 75 -7.52 4.40 3.95
CA ASP A 75 -8.94 4.21 4.23
C ASP A 75 -9.66 3.34 3.18
N LYS A 76 -8.99 2.99 2.09
CA LYS A 76 -9.52 2.13 1.03
C LYS A 76 -9.02 0.69 1.08
N ILE A 77 -8.17 0.36 2.06
CA ILE A 77 -7.58 -0.99 2.18
C ILE A 77 -8.66 -2.08 2.27
N PHE A 78 -9.69 -1.89 3.09
CA PHE A 78 -10.76 -2.88 3.24
C PHE A 78 -11.55 -3.07 1.95
N GLU A 79 -11.79 -2.00 1.20
CA GLU A 79 -12.46 -2.09 -0.09
C GLU A 79 -11.63 -2.85 -1.11
N VAL A 80 -10.31 -2.59 -1.14
CA VAL A 80 -9.37 -3.33 -2.00
C VAL A 80 -9.36 -4.81 -1.64
N MET A 81 -9.30 -5.14 -0.34
CA MET A 81 -9.33 -6.53 0.13
C MET A 81 -10.63 -7.23 -0.27
N SER A 82 -11.75 -6.53 -0.21
CA SER A 82 -13.05 -7.08 -0.62
C SER A 82 -13.06 -7.41 -2.12
N LEU A 83 -12.50 -6.53 -2.95
CA LEU A 83 -12.38 -6.76 -4.38
C LEU A 83 -11.48 -7.97 -4.68
N ILE A 84 -10.36 -8.10 -3.96
CA ILE A 84 -9.45 -9.23 -4.13
C ILE A 84 -10.13 -10.55 -3.75
N ARG A 85 -10.87 -10.57 -2.65
CA ARG A 85 -11.58 -11.78 -2.18
C ARG A 85 -12.66 -12.23 -3.14
N ALA A 86 -13.31 -11.29 -3.81
CA ALA A 86 -14.37 -11.58 -4.78
C ALA A 86 -13.82 -12.04 -6.12
N LYS A 87 -12.52 -11.89 -6.36
CA LYS A 87 -11.88 -12.22 -7.63
C LYS A 87 -11.26 -13.61 -7.58
N SER A 88 -11.39 -14.33 -8.68
CA SER A 88 -10.65 -15.57 -8.93
C SER A 88 -10.07 -15.50 -10.34
N VAL A 89 -9.02 -16.28 -10.59
CA VAL A 89 -8.31 -16.29 -11.88
C VAL A 89 -8.08 -17.72 -12.33
N CYS A 90 -7.75 -17.88 -13.62
CA CYS A 90 -7.38 -19.18 -14.19
C CYS A 90 -5.89 -19.18 -14.51
N ALA A 91 -5.22 -20.27 -14.18
CA ALA A 91 -3.83 -20.47 -14.58
C ALA A 91 -3.76 -20.70 -16.11
N PRO A 92 -2.65 -20.35 -16.80
CA PRO A 92 -1.42 -19.83 -16.20
C PRO A 92 -1.50 -18.34 -15.85
N VAL A 93 -0.73 -17.95 -14.84
CA VAL A 93 -0.60 -16.56 -14.41
C VAL A 93 0.89 -16.23 -14.30
N ASP A 94 1.31 -15.13 -14.89
CA ASP A 94 2.70 -14.67 -14.84
C ASP A 94 2.85 -13.48 -13.90
N ILE A 95 4.03 -13.30 -13.33
CA ILE A 95 4.36 -12.13 -12.53
C ILE A 95 4.10 -10.87 -13.34
N GLY A 96 3.36 -9.94 -12.76
CA GLY A 96 3.00 -8.68 -13.41
C GLY A 96 1.68 -8.70 -14.17
N ASP A 97 1.05 -9.87 -14.30
CA ASP A 97 -0.26 -9.96 -14.93
C ASP A 97 -1.29 -9.13 -14.14
N ILE A 98 -2.08 -8.35 -14.85
CA ILE A 98 -3.12 -7.53 -14.24
C ILE A 98 -4.31 -8.42 -13.88
N ILE A 99 -4.58 -8.54 -12.58
CA ILE A 99 -5.67 -9.37 -12.06
C ILE A 99 -6.96 -8.54 -11.99
N ILE A 100 -6.86 -7.32 -11.45
CA ILE A 100 -7.99 -6.38 -11.37
C ILE A 100 -7.50 -5.02 -11.85
N LYS A 101 -8.26 -4.38 -12.74
CA LYS A 101 -7.94 -3.06 -13.29
C LYS A 101 -8.72 -1.97 -12.55
N ASP A 102 -8.16 -0.75 -12.55
CA ASP A 102 -8.84 0.47 -12.07
C ASP A 102 -9.31 0.37 -10.62
N VAL A 103 -8.42 -0.07 -9.74
CA VAL A 103 -8.68 -0.13 -8.30
C VAL A 103 -8.09 1.12 -7.66
N PHE A 104 -8.92 2.14 -7.42
CA PHE A 104 -8.51 3.41 -6.80
C PHE A 104 -7.26 4.02 -7.43
N GLY A 105 -7.23 4.06 -8.77
CA GLY A 105 -6.14 4.65 -9.54
C GLY A 105 -4.94 3.74 -9.77
N THR A 106 -5.01 2.48 -9.36
CA THR A 106 -3.96 1.49 -9.59
C THR A 106 -4.54 0.17 -10.10
N ASN A 107 -3.69 -0.81 -10.32
CA ASN A 107 -4.10 -2.16 -10.71
C ASN A 107 -3.64 -3.16 -9.66
N ILE A 108 -4.33 -4.29 -9.56
CA ILE A 108 -3.89 -5.43 -8.77
C ILE A 108 -3.13 -6.37 -9.72
N VAL A 109 -1.89 -6.67 -9.41
CA VAL A 109 -1.02 -7.48 -10.27
C VAL A 109 -0.50 -8.70 -9.52
N ALA A 110 -0.24 -9.78 -10.28
CA ALA A 110 0.33 -11.00 -9.72
C ALA A 110 1.80 -10.80 -9.33
N THR A 111 2.19 -11.39 -8.19
CA THR A 111 3.58 -11.36 -7.73
C THR A 111 4.25 -12.72 -7.82
N LYS A 112 3.56 -13.72 -8.38
CA LYS A 112 4.03 -15.09 -8.49
C LYS A 112 3.58 -15.69 -9.82
N ASN A 113 4.38 -16.61 -10.36
CA ASN A 113 3.99 -17.38 -11.53
C ASN A 113 3.20 -18.61 -11.09
N ILE A 114 2.09 -18.91 -11.78
CA ILE A 114 1.31 -20.12 -11.61
C ILE A 114 1.19 -20.79 -12.98
N GLU A 115 1.65 -22.01 -13.07
CA GLU A 115 1.61 -22.81 -14.30
C GLU A 115 0.27 -23.51 -14.52
#